data_a0cb7cd38db23a6ff20eb68bee42d8bf
#
_entry.id   a0cb7cd38db23a6ff20eb68bee42d8bf
#
_cell.length_a   1.000
_cell.length_b   1.000
_cell.length_c   1.000
_cell.angle_alpha   90.00
_cell.angle_beta   90.00
_cell.angle_gamma   90.00
#
_symmetry.space_group_name_H-M   'P 1'
#
loop_
_entity.id
_entity.type
_entity.pdbx_description
1 polymer ?
#
loop_
_entity_poly.entity_id
_entity_poly.type
_entity_poly.pdbx_seq_one_letter_code
_entity_poly.pdbx_strand_id
1 'polypeptide(L)'
;MAQPYPKEDHLIGNFAPIRMESNIDDVIVEGEIPKEINGTYYRNGPDPKFPPRGGSSHWFGGDGMIHAFHINDGKVSYLNRWMRTVKWKKEHEEQKALWSSGMDVMNNDPSVSNIETDGLANTAIVSHAGKIFALEEAHAPFEFDQMTLESKGSHTFSNKLQGPVT
;
A
#
# COMPACT_ATOMS: atom_id res chain seq x y z
N MET A 1 13.76 -21.80 -3.63
CA MET A 1 14.41 -20.66 -2.95
C MET A 1 13.67 -19.39 -3.35
N ALA A 2 13.41 -18.49 -2.41
CA ALA A 2 12.79 -17.21 -2.73
C ALA A 2 13.73 -16.40 -3.66
N GLN A 3 13.17 -15.80 -4.72
CA GLN A 3 13.93 -14.93 -5.61
C GLN A 3 14.37 -13.68 -4.84
N PRO A 4 15.62 -13.23 -4.96
CA PRO A 4 16.06 -11.98 -4.34
C PRO A 4 15.47 -10.76 -5.07
N TYR A 5 15.35 -9.65 -4.36
CA TYR A 5 15.04 -8.36 -5.00
C TYR A 5 16.22 -7.91 -5.86
N PRO A 6 15.95 -7.29 -7.02
CA PRO A 6 16.99 -6.70 -7.84
C PRO A 6 17.68 -5.54 -7.09
N LYS A 7 18.95 -5.28 -7.43
CA LYS A 7 19.71 -4.16 -6.84
C LYS A 7 19.43 -2.87 -7.61
N GLU A 8 18.24 -2.35 -7.43
CA GLU A 8 17.79 -1.07 -7.98
C GLU A 8 17.69 -0.03 -6.88
N ASP A 9 17.95 1.24 -7.17
CA ASP A 9 18.06 2.31 -6.17
C ASP A 9 16.82 2.43 -5.28
N HIS A 10 15.64 2.15 -5.84
CA HIS A 10 14.36 2.18 -5.11
C HIS A 10 13.97 0.86 -4.40
N LEU A 11 14.88 -0.12 -4.38
CA LEU A 11 14.71 -1.40 -3.69
C LEU A 11 15.85 -1.71 -2.72
N ILE A 12 16.76 -0.77 -2.50
CA ILE A 12 17.93 -0.94 -1.61
C ILE A 12 18.05 0.20 -0.60
N GLY A 13 18.86 -0.01 0.43
CA GLY A 13 19.12 1.00 1.46
C GLY A 13 17.83 1.42 2.18
N ASN A 14 17.59 2.71 2.25
CA ASN A 14 16.40 3.28 2.91
C ASN A 14 15.08 3.02 2.15
N PHE A 15 15.17 2.57 0.90
CA PHE A 15 14.04 2.22 0.06
C PHE A 15 13.83 0.70 -0.06
N ALA A 16 14.61 -0.08 0.69
CA ALA A 16 14.42 -1.54 0.70
C ALA A 16 13.01 -1.89 1.19
N PRO A 17 12.30 -2.82 0.51
CA PRO A 17 10.97 -3.24 0.93
C PRO A 17 10.92 -3.70 2.38
N ILE A 18 9.93 -3.22 3.13
CA ILE A 18 9.76 -3.53 4.57
C ILE A 18 9.42 -5.00 4.79
N ARG A 19 8.62 -5.58 3.89
CA ARG A 19 8.28 -7.01 3.84
C ARG A 19 7.53 -7.57 5.06
N MET A 20 7.10 -6.72 5.98
CA MET A 20 6.35 -7.14 7.16
C MET A 20 5.25 -6.14 7.50
N GLU A 21 4.22 -6.65 8.15
CA GLU A 21 3.20 -5.83 8.81
C GLU A 21 3.46 -5.85 10.30
N SER A 22 3.35 -4.70 10.92
CA SER A 22 3.63 -4.50 12.35
C SER A 22 2.43 -3.88 13.04
N ASN A 23 2.32 -4.14 14.34
CA ASN A 23 1.45 -3.45 15.27
C ASN A 23 2.26 -3.21 16.55
N ILE A 24 2.49 -1.94 16.88
CA ILE A 24 3.30 -1.52 18.03
C ILE A 24 2.45 -0.58 18.85
N ASP A 25 2.05 -1.02 20.03
CA ASP A 25 1.13 -0.26 20.90
C ASP A 25 1.79 0.90 21.61
N ASP A 26 3.12 0.85 21.80
CA ASP A 26 3.90 1.87 22.55
C ASP A 26 5.23 2.13 21.84
N VAL A 27 5.26 3.18 21.03
CA VAL A 27 6.46 3.62 20.32
C VAL A 27 7.29 4.50 21.27
N ILE A 28 8.60 4.25 21.33
CA ILE A 28 9.51 5.08 22.12
C ILE A 28 9.56 6.48 21.52
N VAL A 29 9.26 7.48 22.34
CA VAL A 29 9.29 8.89 21.97
C VAL A 29 10.50 9.54 22.59
N GLU A 30 11.34 10.18 21.79
CA GLU A 30 12.44 11.04 22.27
C GLU A 30 11.94 12.50 22.29
N GLY A 31 11.94 13.11 23.49
CA GLY A 31 11.38 14.43 23.72
C GLY A 31 9.94 14.40 24.22
N GLU A 32 9.21 15.47 24.00
CA GLU A 32 7.81 15.64 24.42
C GLU A 32 6.92 15.90 23.19
N ILE A 33 5.80 15.19 23.12
CA ILE A 33 4.75 15.48 22.15
C ILE A 33 3.82 16.52 22.76
N PRO A 34 3.56 17.67 22.09
CA PRO A 34 2.61 18.67 22.56
C PRO A 34 1.23 18.04 22.77
N LYS A 35 0.59 18.34 23.90
CA LYS A 35 -0.71 17.74 24.29
C LYS A 35 -1.84 18.07 23.33
N GLU A 36 -1.69 19.12 22.53
CA GLU A 36 -2.63 19.54 21.51
C GLU A 36 -2.60 18.63 20.28
N ILE A 37 -1.54 17.84 20.10
CA ILE A 37 -1.43 16.88 18.98
C ILE A 37 -2.13 15.59 19.36
N ASN A 38 -3.34 15.43 18.84
CA ASN A 38 -4.13 14.20 18.92
C ASN A 38 -4.69 13.88 17.54
N GLY A 39 -4.51 12.63 17.10
CA GLY A 39 -4.99 12.19 15.79
C GLY A 39 -4.08 11.13 15.18
N THR A 40 -4.21 10.94 13.88
CA THR A 40 -3.42 9.94 13.17
C THR A 40 -2.67 10.57 11.99
N TYR A 41 -1.37 10.36 11.96
CA TYR A 41 -0.56 10.63 10.78
C TYR A 41 -0.50 9.38 9.91
N TYR A 42 -0.91 9.51 8.65
CA TYR A 42 -0.82 8.44 7.67
C TYR A 42 0.22 8.75 6.61
N ARG A 43 0.92 7.71 6.19
CA ARG A 43 1.79 7.73 5.02
C ARG A 43 1.46 6.55 4.13
N ASN A 44 1.38 6.80 2.82
CA ASN A 44 1.28 5.78 1.79
C ASN A 44 2.57 5.71 0.97
N GLY A 45 2.85 4.58 0.40
CA GLY A 45 3.96 4.42 -0.54
C GLY A 45 4.00 3.02 -1.15
N PRO A 46 4.68 2.88 -2.28
CA PRO A 46 4.90 1.58 -2.89
C PRO A 46 5.86 0.74 -2.05
N ASP A 47 5.44 -0.46 -1.68
CA ASP A 47 6.26 -1.46 -0.99
C ASP A 47 5.98 -2.83 -1.62
N PRO A 48 6.79 -3.28 -2.59
CA PRO A 48 6.55 -4.52 -3.30
C PRO A 48 6.71 -5.71 -2.36
N LYS A 49 5.64 -6.49 -2.16
CA LYS A 49 5.65 -7.65 -1.29
C LYS A 49 6.55 -8.77 -1.81
N PHE A 50 6.61 -8.95 -3.11
CA PHE A 50 7.44 -9.95 -3.78
C PHE A 50 8.45 -9.29 -4.72
N PRO A 51 9.60 -9.94 -4.96
CA PRO A 51 10.53 -9.49 -5.99
C PRO A 51 9.81 -9.31 -7.34
N PRO A 52 10.08 -8.21 -8.06
CA PRO A 52 9.36 -7.91 -9.28
C PRO A 52 9.56 -9.00 -10.34
N ARG A 53 8.49 -9.31 -11.07
CA ARG A 53 8.53 -10.22 -12.20
C ARG A 53 9.36 -9.61 -13.33
N GLY A 54 10.22 -10.41 -13.96
CA GLY A 54 11.12 -9.96 -15.04
C GLY A 54 12.41 -9.32 -14.55
N GLY A 55 12.62 -9.23 -13.24
CA GLY A 55 13.91 -8.81 -12.67
C GLY A 55 14.17 -7.31 -12.66
N SER A 56 13.22 -6.48 -13.10
CA SER A 56 13.25 -5.02 -12.96
C SER A 56 11.94 -4.49 -12.45
N SER A 57 11.94 -3.29 -11.87
CA SER A 57 10.74 -2.67 -11.33
C SER A 57 10.68 -1.18 -11.65
N HIS A 58 9.46 -0.66 -11.61
CA HIS A 58 9.24 0.77 -11.64
C HIS A 58 9.13 1.31 -10.21
N TRP A 59 9.61 2.53 -9.97
CA TRP A 59 9.58 3.17 -8.63
C TRP A 59 8.20 3.12 -7.98
N PHE A 60 7.13 3.35 -8.77
CA PHE A 60 5.74 3.34 -8.30
C PHE A 60 5.02 1.99 -8.50
N GLY A 61 5.74 0.93 -8.83
CA GLY A 61 5.15 -0.37 -9.15
C GLY A 61 4.89 -1.28 -7.95
N GLY A 62 5.22 -0.85 -6.73
CA GLY A 62 5.01 -1.62 -5.52
C GLY A 62 3.56 -1.59 -5.02
N ASP A 63 3.19 -2.59 -4.21
CA ASP A 63 1.89 -2.62 -3.54
C ASP A 63 1.76 -1.50 -2.52
N GLY A 64 0.58 -0.90 -2.38
CA GLY A 64 0.34 0.16 -1.42
C GLY A 64 0.52 -0.31 0.02
N MET A 65 1.46 0.30 0.73
CA MET A 65 1.70 0.09 2.16
C MET A 65 1.29 1.35 2.90
N ILE A 66 0.26 1.23 3.73
CA ILE A 66 -0.14 2.32 4.62
C ILE A 66 0.59 2.18 5.95
N HIS A 67 1.15 3.29 6.41
CA HIS A 67 1.71 3.46 7.75
C HIS A 67 0.82 4.43 8.51
N ALA A 68 0.46 4.10 9.73
CA ALA A 68 -0.32 4.95 10.63
C ALA A 68 0.41 5.13 11.95
N PHE A 69 0.57 6.37 12.38
CA PHE A 69 1.02 6.75 13.72
C PHE A 69 -0.18 7.38 14.44
N HIS A 70 -0.75 6.65 15.37
CA HIS A 70 -1.82 7.16 16.22
C HIS A 70 -1.23 7.87 17.42
N ILE A 71 -1.51 9.16 17.54
CA ILE A 71 -1.01 10.02 18.61
C ILE A 71 -2.18 10.36 19.51
N ASN A 72 -2.06 10.05 20.79
CA ASN A 72 -3.07 10.37 21.79
C ASN A 72 -2.43 10.62 23.16
N ASP A 73 -2.69 11.79 23.74
CA ASP A 73 -2.19 12.18 25.06
C ASP A 73 -0.67 11.93 25.26
N GLY A 74 0.13 12.34 24.28
CA GLY A 74 1.59 12.20 24.30
C GLY A 74 2.12 10.78 24.07
N LYS A 75 1.25 9.80 23.77
CA LYS A 75 1.61 8.44 23.41
C LYS A 75 1.46 8.21 21.92
N VAL A 76 2.26 7.32 21.37
CA VAL A 76 2.21 6.94 19.97
C VAL A 76 2.12 5.44 19.82
N SER A 77 1.17 4.98 19.05
CA SER A 77 1.17 3.62 18.50
C SER A 77 1.41 3.64 16.99
N TYR A 78 1.95 2.57 16.46
CA TYR A 78 2.27 2.44 15.06
C TYR A 78 1.67 1.16 14.47
N LEU A 79 1.14 1.30 13.26
CA LEU A 79 0.57 0.20 12.51
C LEU A 79 0.94 0.36 11.04
N ASN A 80 1.31 -0.73 10.36
CA ASN A 80 1.41 -0.73 8.91
C ASN A 80 0.73 -1.95 8.29
N ARG A 81 0.12 -1.76 7.12
CA ARG A 81 -0.57 -2.81 6.35
C ARG A 81 -0.46 -2.55 4.87
N TRP A 82 -0.26 -3.62 4.09
CA TRP A 82 -0.53 -3.57 2.65
C TRP A 82 -2.02 -3.45 2.39
N MET A 83 -2.37 -2.67 1.38
CA MET A 83 -3.74 -2.69 0.86
C MET A 83 -4.00 -4.00 0.13
N ARG A 84 -5.07 -4.68 0.52
CA ARG A 84 -5.47 -6.01 0.02
C ARG A 84 -6.19 -5.89 -1.32
N THR A 85 -5.51 -5.31 -2.33
CA THR A 85 -6.01 -5.23 -3.70
C THR A 85 -6.17 -6.61 -4.33
N VAL A 86 -6.85 -6.71 -5.47
CA VAL A 86 -6.97 -7.95 -6.25
C VAL A 86 -5.59 -8.51 -6.57
N LYS A 87 -4.68 -7.65 -7.04
CA LYS A 87 -3.28 -8.01 -7.31
C LYS A 87 -2.62 -8.59 -6.08
N TRP A 88 -2.62 -7.84 -4.97
CA TRP A 88 -1.96 -8.25 -3.73
C TRP A 88 -2.47 -9.62 -3.24
N LYS A 89 -3.80 -9.84 -3.24
CA LYS A 89 -4.42 -11.11 -2.80
C LYS A 89 -3.94 -12.28 -3.66
N LYS A 90 -3.99 -12.11 -4.99
CA LYS A 90 -3.61 -13.16 -5.92
C LYS A 90 -2.12 -13.51 -5.84
N GLU A 91 -1.25 -12.52 -5.77
CA GLU A 91 0.19 -12.72 -5.59
C GLU A 91 0.51 -13.33 -4.22
N HIS A 92 -0.27 -12.96 -3.18
CA HIS A 92 -0.14 -13.55 -1.86
C HIS A 92 -0.51 -15.05 -1.83
N GLU A 93 -1.56 -15.44 -2.54
CA GLU A 93 -1.95 -16.86 -2.70
C GLU A 93 -0.83 -17.66 -3.39
N GLU A 94 -0.26 -17.11 -4.45
CA GLU A 94 0.76 -17.76 -5.27
C GLU A 94 2.20 -17.60 -4.71
N GLN A 95 2.39 -16.75 -3.68
CA GLN A 95 3.68 -16.44 -3.05
C GLN A 95 4.75 -15.95 -4.03
N LYS A 96 4.35 -15.22 -5.06
CA LYS A 96 5.23 -14.63 -6.09
C LYS A 96 4.55 -13.47 -6.80
N ALA A 97 5.34 -12.59 -7.43
CA ALA A 97 4.81 -11.58 -8.33
C ALA A 97 4.23 -12.23 -9.61
N LEU A 98 3.02 -11.82 -9.99
CA LEU A 98 2.31 -12.29 -11.18
C LEU A 98 2.19 -11.16 -12.22
N TRP A 99 1.99 -9.94 -11.78
CA TRP A 99 2.00 -8.78 -12.65
C TRP A 99 3.41 -8.21 -12.75
N SER A 100 3.76 -7.70 -13.92
CA SER A 100 4.99 -6.94 -14.09
C SER A 100 4.91 -5.63 -13.31
N SER A 101 6.05 -5.14 -12.87
CA SER A 101 6.13 -3.85 -12.21
C SER A 101 6.22 -2.74 -13.26
N GLY A 102 5.22 -1.87 -13.31
CA GLY A 102 5.16 -0.78 -14.28
C GLY A 102 4.22 -1.06 -15.46
N MET A 103 4.45 -0.37 -16.56
CA MET A 103 3.55 -0.40 -17.73
C MET A 103 3.78 -1.58 -18.69
N ASP A 104 4.69 -2.49 -18.40
CA ASP A 104 5.02 -3.62 -19.26
C ASP A 104 4.09 -4.81 -19.02
N VAL A 105 2.84 -4.66 -19.44
CA VAL A 105 1.81 -5.71 -19.33
C VAL A 105 2.16 -6.99 -20.09
N MET A 106 3.08 -6.94 -21.05
CA MET A 106 3.49 -8.10 -21.84
C MET A 106 4.27 -9.12 -20.99
N ASN A 107 4.84 -8.69 -19.88
CA ASN A 107 5.55 -9.54 -18.93
C ASN A 107 4.67 -10.06 -17.77
N ASN A 108 3.37 -9.84 -17.80
CA ASN A 108 2.46 -10.45 -16.85
C ASN A 108 2.48 -11.98 -16.96
N ASP A 109 2.24 -12.66 -15.85
CA ASP A 109 2.04 -14.11 -15.87
C ASP A 109 0.77 -14.44 -16.67
N PRO A 110 0.79 -15.42 -17.60
CA PRO A 110 -0.39 -15.79 -18.36
C PRO A 110 -1.62 -16.14 -17.52
N SER A 111 -1.42 -16.61 -16.29
CA SER A 111 -2.50 -16.94 -15.35
C SER A 111 -3.37 -15.74 -14.94
N VAL A 112 -2.86 -14.52 -15.11
CA VAL A 112 -3.57 -13.29 -14.74
C VAL A 112 -4.07 -12.48 -15.93
N SER A 113 -3.94 -12.98 -17.15
CA SER A 113 -4.30 -12.26 -18.38
C SER A 113 -5.77 -11.80 -18.46
N ASN A 114 -6.67 -12.48 -17.75
CA ASN A 114 -8.09 -12.18 -17.72
C ASN A 114 -8.57 -11.67 -16.33
N ILE A 115 -7.63 -11.28 -15.47
CA ILE A 115 -7.95 -10.74 -14.14
C ILE A 115 -7.89 -9.23 -14.20
N GLU A 116 -9.00 -8.57 -13.99
CA GLU A 116 -9.08 -7.13 -13.81
C GLU A 116 -8.57 -6.76 -12.41
N THR A 117 -7.64 -5.80 -12.34
CA THR A 117 -7.10 -5.30 -11.07
C THR A 117 -7.87 -4.07 -10.62
N ASP A 118 -7.84 -3.82 -9.32
CA ASP A 118 -8.38 -2.63 -8.67
C ASP A 118 -7.25 -1.66 -8.25
N GLY A 119 -6.10 -1.76 -8.92
CA GLY A 119 -4.95 -0.88 -8.75
C GLY A 119 -3.94 -1.34 -7.71
N LEU A 120 -3.04 -0.42 -7.38
CA LEU A 120 -1.96 -0.61 -6.41
C LEU A 120 -2.24 0.10 -5.08
N ALA A 121 -3.12 1.11 -5.08
CA ALA A 121 -3.49 1.91 -3.92
C ALA A 121 -2.27 2.49 -3.17
N ASN A 122 -1.25 3.00 -3.87
CA ASN A 122 0.09 3.21 -3.33
C ASN A 122 0.60 4.66 -3.34
N THR A 123 -0.19 5.63 -3.81
CA THR A 123 0.34 6.97 -4.09
C THR A 123 -0.04 7.99 -3.02
N ALA A 124 -1.31 8.13 -2.69
CA ALA A 124 -1.79 9.18 -1.79
C ALA A 124 -2.85 8.68 -0.81
N ILE A 125 -3.17 9.51 0.18
CA ILE A 125 -4.27 9.25 1.13
C ILE A 125 -5.17 10.47 1.16
N VAL A 126 -6.49 10.23 1.12
CA VAL A 126 -7.48 11.27 1.28
C VAL A 126 -8.55 10.86 2.28
N SER A 127 -8.97 11.79 3.12
CA SER A 127 -10.15 11.64 3.99
C SER A 127 -11.33 12.38 3.37
N HIS A 128 -12.45 11.69 3.19
CA HIS A 128 -13.66 12.28 2.64
C HIS A 128 -14.91 11.64 3.25
N ALA A 129 -15.86 12.46 3.67
CA ALA A 129 -17.17 12.03 4.20
C ALA A 129 -17.07 10.94 5.30
N GLY A 130 -16.11 11.08 6.24
CA GLY A 130 -15.90 10.15 7.33
C GLY A 130 -15.23 8.82 6.93
N LYS A 131 -14.78 8.71 5.71
CA LYS A 131 -14.04 7.58 5.17
C LYS A 131 -12.60 7.98 4.87
N ILE A 132 -11.72 6.99 4.75
CA ILE A 132 -10.33 7.18 4.34
C ILE A 132 -10.01 6.28 3.14
N PHE A 133 -9.25 6.80 2.20
CA PHE A 133 -8.96 6.14 0.94
C PHE A 133 -7.47 6.22 0.62
N ALA A 134 -6.95 5.12 0.11
CA ALA A 134 -5.69 5.09 -0.62
C ALA A 134 -5.97 5.30 -2.12
N LEU A 135 -5.19 6.15 -2.74
CA LEU A 135 -5.35 6.53 -4.16
C LEU A 135 -4.17 6.07 -4.99
N GLU A 136 -4.42 5.94 -6.28
CA GLU A 136 -3.42 5.88 -7.35
C GLU A 136 -4.05 6.39 -8.65
N GLU A 137 -3.27 6.62 -9.69
CA GLU A 137 -3.68 7.46 -10.83
C GLU A 137 -4.69 6.83 -11.77
N ALA A 138 -4.86 5.50 -11.76
CA ALA A 138 -5.60 4.78 -12.81
C ALA A 138 -6.89 4.10 -12.35
N HIS A 139 -7.14 3.99 -11.04
CA HIS A 139 -8.26 3.22 -10.51
C HIS A 139 -9.13 4.02 -9.52
N ALA A 140 -10.24 3.43 -9.12
CA ALA A 140 -11.11 4.01 -8.10
C ALA A 140 -10.41 4.07 -6.73
N PRO A 141 -10.77 5.02 -5.85
CA PRO A 141 -10.25 5.08 -4.48
C PRO A 141 -10.42 3.75 -3.76
N PHE A 142 -9.40 3.33 -3.04
CA PHE A 142 -9.42 2.09 -2.25
C PHE A 142 -9.70 2.41 -0.79
N GLU A 143 -10.87 2.05 -0.29
CA GLU A 143 -11.30 2.33 1.09
C GLU A 143 -10.62 1.38 2.07
N PHE A 144 -10.16 1.92 3.22
CA PHE A 144 -9.66 1.14 4.33
C PHE A 144 -10.17 1.69 5.67
N ASP A 145 -10.02 0.90 6.73
CA ASP A 145 -10.38 1.33 8.07
C ASP A 145 -9.31 2.23 8.68
N GLN A 146 -9.71 3.36 9.21
CA GLN A 146 -8.77 4.37 9.73
C GLN A 146 -7.99 3.92 10.96
N MET A 147 -8.51 2.99 11.77
CA MET A 147 -7.85 2.55 13.00
C MET A 147 -7.08 1.24 12.83
N THR A 148 -7.63 0.31 12.04
CA THR A 148 -7.06 -1.03 11.87
C THR A 148 -6.29 -1.20 10.57
N LEU A 149 -6.42 -0.26 9.63
CA LEU A 149 -5.96 -0.32 8.24
C LEU A 149 -6.53 -1.51 7.46
N GLU A 150 -7.62 -2.12 7.93
CA GLU A 150 -8.29 -3.21 7.23
C GLU A 150 -8.84 -2.72 5.89
N SER A 151 -8.51 -3.44 4.83
CA SER A 151 -8.96 -3.12 3.47
C SER A 151 -10.44 -3.38 3.30
N LYS A 152 -11.18 -2.40 2.82
CA LYS A 152 -12.61 -2.49 2.48
C LYS A 152 -12.85 -2.68 0.98
N GLY A 153 -11.88 -2.31 0.14
CA GLY A 153 -11.94 -2.47 -1.31
C GLY A 153 -12.18 -1.17 -2.06
N SER A 154 -12.30 -1.28 -3.38
CA SER A 154 -12.55 -0.13 -4.25
C SER A 154 -13.90 0.52 -3.96
N HIS A 155 -13.91 1.85 -3.93
CA HIS A 155 -15.08 2.66 -3.62
C HIS A 155 -15.53 3.48 -4.83
N THR A 156 -16.67 3.09 -5.42
CA THR A 156 -17.20 3.71 -6.64
C THR A 156 -18.27 4.78 -6.37
N PHE A 157 -18.47 5.19 -5.13
CA PHE A 157 -19.52 6.14 -4.73
C PHE A 157 -20.91 5.74 -5.28
N SER A 158 -21.30 4.49 -5.04
CA SER A 158 -22.55 3.89 -5.56
C SER A 158 -22.62 3.89 -7.09
N ASN A 159 -21.52 3.57 -7.74
CA ASN A 159 -21.34 3.57 -9.21
C ASN A 159 -21.53 4.95 -9.88
N LYS A 160 -21.37 6.02 -9.12
CA LYS A 160 -21.38 7.39 -9.66
C LYS A 160 -20.02 7.88 -10.13
N LEU A 161 -18.96 7.22 -9.67
CA LEU A 161 -17.61 7.54 -10.11
C LEU A 161 -17.40 7.01 -11.53
N GLN A 162 -17.05 7.91 -12.44
CA GLN A 162 -16.70 7.57 -13.82
C GLN A 162 -15.22 7.92 -14.03
N GLY A 163 -14.36 6.92 -13.89
CA GLY A 163 -12.92 7.07 -14.08
C GLY A 163 -12.11 7.11 -12.78
N PRO A 164 -10.79 7.27 -12.91
CA PRO A 164 -9.88 7.32 -11.77
C PRO A 164 -10.00 8.63 -10.98
N VAL A 165 -9.53 8.59 -9.72
CA VAL A 165 -9.43 9.76 -8.84
C VAL A 165 -7.99 9.82 -8.31
N THR A 166 -7.33 10.91 -8.57
CA THR A 166 -5.97 11.21 -8.10
C THR A 166 -5.95 12.35 -7.08
#